data_ccaf7d5dd78abefb30064bda19a053e5
#
_entry.id   ccaf7d5dd78abefb30064bda19a053e5
#
_cell.length_a   1.000
_cell.length_b   1.000
_cell.length_c   1.000
_cell.angle_alpha   90.00
_cell.angle_beta   90.00
_cell.angle_gamma   90.00
#
_symmetry.space_group_name_H-M   'P 1'
#
loop_
_entity.id
_entity.type
_entity.pdbx_description
1 polymer ?
#
loop_
_entity_poly.entity_id
_entity_poly.type
_entity_poly.pdbx_seq_one_letter_code
_entity_poly.pdbx_strand_id
1 'polypeptide(L)'
;GRGGGGPGGLDIGVRNLRFTLTVAKGGDDDGDVVETWTGLSMETDTANYAETRINDALSGSKYIMAEDLGAASAVGLDLPAHTAGFARLVSGRDGTPTSTQFVGDEAARTGFHVFDAEQVQLLTCERTDPAVVVGALAWCQNRGDCIYVGSTPEGLIEADLQAAIAYGQAFQGKNVYGALYGPWITISDPAGVGDNPMREIPATGHVMGVYARIDGRRGVWKAPAGDEANIAGALSVTQKLTDAEHTALVKSGSINGIRAIPRSGIVVDASRTLSTDTRWQYVNVRLLFNFVKSSLRETMRGFRQEPNRSSLWNTIKFGTVTPFLLSLWRQRAFGTGNPEEVFTVICDATNNPPSSVDAGILNLEVYFYPSRPAETIIITVGQQAFGGTATES
;
A
#
# COMPACT_ATOMS: atom_id res chain seq x y z
N GLY A 1 -91.24 -2.32 4.68
CA GLY A 1 -90.75 -3.13 3.63
C GLY A 1 -89.51 -3.82 4.07
N ARG A 2 -89.43 -5.11 3.93
CA ARG A 2 -88.32 -5.96 4.36
C ARG A 2 -87.10 -5.74 3.46
N GLY A 3 -85.93 -5.42 4.05
CA GLY A 3 -84.65 -5.43 3.40
C GLY A 3 -84.14 -6.84 3.25
N GLY A 4 -83.77 -7.23 2.05
CA GLY A 4 -82.95 -8.43 1.77
C GLY A 4 -81.49 -8.13 1.91
N GLY A 5 -80.85 -8.81 2.85
CA GLY A 5 -79.41 -8.80 2.92
C GLY A 5 -78.80 -9.61 1.77
N GLY A 6 -78.06 -8.97 0.90
CA GLY A 6 -77.24 -9.62 -0.06
C GLY A 6 -75.92 -10.13 0.62
N PRO A 7 -75.29 -11.20 0.12
CA PRO A 7 -74.03 -11.71 0.69
C PRO A 7 -72.94 -10.68 0.54
N GLY A 8 -72.19 -10.46 1.61
CA GLY A 8 -71.10 -9.53 1.65
C GLY A 8 -70.09 -9.81 0.53
N GLY A 9 -70.04 -8.91 -0.41
CA GLY A 9 -68.95 -8.92 -1.41
C GLY A 9 -67.66 -8.75 -0.70
N LEU A 10 -66.76 -9.71 -0.91
CA LEU A 10 -65.37 -9.56 -0.52
C LEU A 10 -64.79 -8.46 -1.42
N ASP A 11 -64.61 -7.29 -0.85
CA ASP A 11 -63.91 -6.19 -1.56
C ASP A 11 -62.41 -6.48 -1.50
N ILE A 12 -61.89 -7.15 -2.52
CA ILE A 12 -60.49 -7.47 -2.64
C ILE A 12 -59.82 -6.25 -3.25
N GLY A 13 -59.31 -5.37 -2.40
CA GLY A 13 -58.41 -4.30 -2.80
C GLY A 13 -57.01 -4.86 -3.03
N VAL A 14 -56.53 -4.85 -4.26
CA VAL A 14 -55.14 -5.17 -4.54
C VAL A 14 -54.33 -3.92 -4.25
N ARG A 15 -53.45 -3.96 -3.26
CA ARG A 15 -52.46 -2.90 -2.96
C ARG A 15 -51.08 -3.34 -3.40
N ASN A 16 -50.39 -2.48 -4.11
CA ASN A 16 -48.97 -2.69 -4.40
C ASN A 16 -48.16 -2.16 -3.22
N LEU A 17 -47.53 -3.05 -2.48
CA LEU A 17 -46.68 -2.72 -1.30
C LEU A 17 -45.19 -2.64 -1.66
N ARG A 18 -44.84 -2.71 -2.93
CA ARG A 18 -43.46 -2.74 -3.40
C ARG A 18 -43.25 -1.76 -4.53
N PHE A 19 -42.04 -1.24 -4.60
CA PHE A 19 -41.61 -0.32 -5.66
C PHE A 19 -40.28 -0.73 -6.26
N THR A 20 -39.92 -0.12 -7.36
CA THR A 20 -38.64 -0.23 -8.01
C THR A 20 -37.94 1.12 -7.98
N LEU A 21 -36.66 1.14 -7.56
CA LEU A 21 -35.80 2.30 -7.62
C LEU A 21 -34.74 2.07 -8.69
N THR A 22 -34.61 3.02 -9.61
CA THR A 22 -33.59 2.99 -10.66
C THR A 22 -32.63 4.14 -10.43
N VAL A 23 -31.36 3.85 -10.49
CA VAL A 23 -30.27 4.84 -10.31
C VAL A 23 -29.58 5.02 -11.66
N ALA A 24 -29.55 6.25 -12.16
CA ALA A 24 -28.81 6.62 -13.36
C ALA A 24 -27.62 7.54 -13.02
N LYS A 25 -26.53 7.44 -13.77
CA LYS A 25 -25.31 8.22 -13.56
C LYS A 25 -24.90 8.90 -14.86
N GLY A 26 -24.79 10.22 -14.82
CA GLY A 26 -24.30 11.01 -15.95
C GLY A 26 -25.38 11.55 -16.86
N GLY A 27 -26.55 10.95 -16.90
CA GLY A 27 -27.71 11.33 -17.70
C GLY A 27 -29.01 10.81 -17.12
N ASP A 28 -30.07 10.92 -17.88
CA ASP A 28 -31.44 10.51 -17.55
C ASP A 28 -32.05 9.54 -18.57
N ASP A 29 -31.21 9.00 -19.46
CA ASP A 29 -31.62 7.98 -20.43
C ASP A 29 -31.45 6.56 -19.84
N ASP A 30 -32.17 5.60 -20.42
CA ASP A 30 -32.09 4.18 -20.02
C ASP A 30 -30.64 3.61 -20.14
N GLY A 31 -29.80 4.18 -21.00
CA GLY A 31 -28.39 3.82 -21.15
C GLY A 31 -27.51 4.28 -19.98
N ASP A 32 -27.96 5.23 -19.19
CA ASP A 32 -27.23 5.77 -18.03
C ASP A 32 -27.56 5.02 -16.73
N VAL A 33 -28.45 4.04 -16.78
CA VAL A 33 -28.86 3.24 -15.61
C VAL A 33 -27.70 2.38 -15.13
N VAL A 34 -27.28 2.62 -13.87
CA VAL A 34 -26.17 1.88 -13.22
C VAL A 34 -26.67 0.87 -12.20
N GLU A 35 -27.83 1.09 -11.59
CA GLU A 35 -28.45 0.16 -10.64
C GLU A 35 -29.97 0.15 -10.79
N THR A 36 -30.57 -1.03 -10.61
CA THR A 36 -32.01 -1.20 -10.52
C THR A 36 -32.38 -2.08 -9.34
N TRP A 37 -33.10 -1.51 -8.39
CA TRP A 37 -33.54 -2.15 -7.15
C TRP A 37 -34.99 -2.48 -7.26
N THR A 38 -35.33 -3.75 -7.49
CA THR A 38 -36.70 -4.20 -7.67
C THR A 38 -37.32 -4.78 -6.40
N GLY A 39 -38.60 -4.58 -6.22
CA GLY A 39 -39.36 -5.19 -5.13
C GLY A 39 -39.03 -4.65 -3.74
N LEU A 40 -38.54 -3.40 -3.66
CA LEU A 40 -38.31 -2.70 -2.40
C LEU A 40 -39.62 -2.47 -1.65
N SER A 41 -39.57 -2.49 -0.33
CA SER A 41 -40.67 -2.25 0.59
C SER A 41 -40.34 -1.11 1.55
N MET A 42 -41.33 -0.38 2.01
CA MET A 42 -41.19 0.56 3.13
C MET A 42 -41.54 -0.07 4.48
N GLU A 43 -41.86 -1.36 4.51
CA GLU A 43 -42.12 -2.08 5.76
C GLU A 43 -40.82 -2.51 6.42
N THR A 44 -40.51 -1.97 7.61
CA THR A 44 -39.26 -2.17 8.33
C THR A 44 -38.96 -3.63 8.69
N ASP A 45 -40.01 -4.44 8.86
CA ASP A 45 -39.86 -5.85 9.27
C ASP A 45 -39.66 -6.82 8.08
N THR A 46 -39.50 -6.29 6.88
CA THR A 46 -39.33 -7.11 5.67
C THR A 46 -37.85 -7.18 5.22
N ALA A 47 -37.44 -8.33 4.66
CA ALA A 47 -36.13 -8.50 4.10
C ALA A 47 -35.83 -7.55 2.91
N ASN A 48 -36.86 -6.93 2.33
CA ASN A 48 -36.75 -5.99 1.22
C ASN A 48 -36.98 -4.53 1.67
N TYR A 49 -36.86 -4.23 2.96
CA TYR A 49 -36.92 -2.87 3.45
C TYR A 49 -35.89 -2.00 2.75
N ALA A 50 -36.33 -0.90 2.14
CA ALA A 50 -35.53 -0.12 1.23
C ALA A 50 -34.23 0.41 1.86
N GLU A 51 -34.35 0.98 3.07
CA GLU A 51 -33.21 1.54 3.78
C GLU A 51 -32.14 0.46 4.08
N THR A 52 -32.57 -0.67 4.66
CA THR A 52 -31.62 -1.78 4.97
C THR A 52 -31.04 -2.39 3.70
N ARG A 53 -31.84 -2.55 2.66
CA ARG A 53 -31.41 -3.20 1.42
C ARG A 53 -30.46 -2.35 0.61
N ILE A 54 -30.70 -1.03 0.54
CA ILE A 54 -29.85 -0.10 -0.21
C ILE A 54 -28.56 0.20 0.55
N ASN A 55 -28.61 0.30 1.87
CA ASN A 55 -27.46 0.65 2.71
C ASN A 55 -26.64 -0.56 3.19
N ASP A 56 -26.94 -1.77 2.73
CA ASP A 56 -26.18 -2.96 3.12
C ASP A 56 -24.71 -2.84 2.73
N ALA A 57 -23.80 -3.06 3.66
CA ALA A 57 -22.37 -2.85 3.47
C ALA A 57 -21.72 -3.77 2.42
N LEU A 58 -22.31 -4.94 2.15
CA LEU A 58 -21.75 -5.94 1.24
C LEU A 58 -22.49 -5.99 -0.11
N SER A 59 -23.80 -5.85 -0.09
CA SER A 59 -24.68 -6.03 -1.25
C SER A 59 -25.51 -4.79 -1.58
N GLY A 60 -25.34 -3.70 -0.85
CA GLY A 60 -26.07 -2.45 -1.04
C GLY A 60 -25.60 -1.62 -2.24
N SER A 61 -26.20 -0.44 -2.38
CA SER A 61 -25.88 0.48 -3.46
C SER A 61 -24.44 1.02 -3.35
N LYS A 62 -23.80 1.19 -4.50
CA LYS A 62 -22.49 1.85 -4.61
C LYS A 62 -22.61 3.35 -4.88
N TYR A 63 -23.82 3.84 -5.15
CA TYR A 63 -24.04 5.20 -5.64
C TYR A 63 -24.93 6.04 -4.73
N ILE A 64 -25.83 5.41 -3.97
CA ILE A 64 -26.80 6.13 -3.14
C ILE A 64 -26.88 5.51 -1.74
N MET A 65 -27.31 6.32 -0.79
CA MET A 65 -27.82 5.89 0.51
C MET A 65 -29.29 6.28 0.61
N ALA A 66 -30.07 5.45 1.26
CA ALA A 66 -31.49 5.69 1.51
C ALA A 66 -31.70 5.96 3.00
N GLU A 67 -32.54 6.92 3.30
CA GLU A 67 -33.03 7.22 4.66
C GLU A 67 -34.56 7.28 4.61
N ASP A 68 -35.22 6.52 5.48
CA ASP A 68 -36.64 6.59 5.66
C ASP A 68 -36.97 7.74 6.63
N LEU A 69 -37.48 8.82 6.10
CA LEU A 69 -37.82 10.01 6.88
C LEU A 69 -39.10 9.84 7.72
N GLY A 70 -39.71 8.64 7.73
CA GLY A 70 -40.87 8.34 8.55
C GLY A 70 -42.08 9.24 8.26
N ALA A 71 -42.23 9.64 6.98
CA ALA A 71 -43.38 10.43 6.57
C ALA A 71 -44.66 9.59 6.80
N ALA A 72 -45.22 9.71 7.98
CA ALA A 72 -46.37 8.94 8.44
C ALA A 72 -47.59 9.18 7.53
N SER A 73 -47.81 8.28 6.62
CA SER A 73 -49.09 8.10 6.04
C SER A 73 -49.71 6.81 6.59
N ALA A 74 -51.03 6.68 6.48
CA ALA A 74 -51.75 5.53 7.01
C ALA A 74 -51.15 4.21 6.52
N VAL A 75 -51.09 3.22 7.40
CA VAL A 75 -50.52 1.89 7.19
C VAL A 75 -50.72 1.37 5.77
N GLY A 76 -49.63 1.14 5.06
CA GLY A 76 -49.62 0.60 3.69
C GLY A 76 -49.68 1.64 2.57
N LEU A 77 -49.51 2.93 2.85
CA LEU A 77 -49.51 4.01 1.85
C LEU A 77 -48.16 4.79 1.81
N ASP A 78 -47.12 4.30 2.49
CA ASP A 78 -45.84 4.98 2.61
C ASP A 78 -44.89 4.71 1.42
N LEU A 79 -45.45 4.32 0.28
CA LEU A 79 -44.67 4.14 -0.94
C LEU A 79 -44.20 5.49 -1.48
N PRO A 80 -42.97 5.59 -1.95
CA PRO A 80 -42.48 6.77 -2.65
C PRO A 80 -43.40 7.11 -3.82
N ALA A 81 -43.64 8.40 -4.04
CA ALA A 81 -44.39 8.87 -5.19
C ALA A 81 -43.77 8.41 -6.49
N HIS A 82 -44.58 7.94 -7.44
CA HIS A 82 -44.11 7.62 -8.77
C HIS A 82 -43.56 8.88 -9.46
N THR A 83 -42.33 8.83 -9.94
CA THR A 83 -41.74 9.91 -10.73
C THR A 83 -41.90 9.60 -12.22
N ALA A 84 -42.30 10.59 -13.01
CA ALA A 84 -42.46 10.45 -14.46
C ALA A 84 -41.11 10.35 -15.21
N GLY A 85 -39.99 10.54 -14.53
CA GLY A 85 -38.63 10.47 -15.02
C GLY A 85 -37.65 10.48 -13.87
N PHE A 86 -36.38 10.52 -14.18
CA PHE A 86 -35.33 10.58 -13.17
C PHE A 86 -35.34 11.92 -12.43
N ALA A 87 -35.38 11.86 -11.10
CA ALA A 87 -35.18 13.02 -10.24
C ALA A 87 -33.69 13.20 -9.97
N ARG A 88 -33.14 14.35 -10.34
CA ARG A 88 -31.71 14.63 -10.13
C ARG A 88 -31.42 14.83 -8.65
N LEU A 89 -30.49 14.04 -8.11
CA LEU A 89 -29.93 14.31 -6.79
C LEU A 89 -29.08 15.56 -6.86
N VAL A 90 -29.34 16.50 -5.94
CA VAL A 90 -28.63 17.79 -5.86
C VAL A 90 -27.90 17.88 -4.53
N SER A 91 -26.87 18.74 -4.49
CA SER A 91 -26.09 18.99 -3.27
C SER A 91 -25.25 17.79 -2.75
N GLY A 92 -25.07 16.75 -3.56
CA GLY A 92 -24.04 15.76 -3.29
C GLY A 92 -22.68 16.41 -3.22
N ARG A 93 -21.87 16.03 -2.23
CA ARG A 93 -20.48 16.48 -2.08
C ARG A 93 -19.63 15.26 -1.81
N ASP A 94 -18.53 15.13 -2.58
CA ASP A 94 -17.45 14.26 -2.19
C ASP A 94 -16.83 14.86 -0.93
N GLY A 95 -16.83 14.10 0.15
CA GLY A 95 -16.13 14.51 1.37
C GLY A 95 -14.64 14.74 1.04
N THR A 96 -14.04 15.75 1.64
CA THR A 96 -12.58 15.91 1.59
C THR A 96 -11.98 15.19 2.78
N PRO A 97 -11.42 13.98 2.60
CA PRO A 97 -10.82 13.26 3.70
C PRO A 97 -9.66 14.06 4.28
N THR A 98 -9.62 14.17 5.60
CA THR A 98 -8.54 14.84 6.34
C THR A 98 -7.35 13.90 6.52
N SER A 99 -6.15 14.47 6.77
CA SER A 99 -4.96 13.67 7.07
C SER A 99 -5.17 12.71 8.25
N THR A 100 -5.96 13.10 9.24
CA THR A 100 -6.31 12.24 10.39
C THR A 100 -7.11 11.00 9.98
N GLN A 101 -8.00 11.11 9.00
CA GLN A 101 -8.76 9.97 8.50
C GLN A 101 -7.90 8.97 7.72
N PHE A 102 -6.87 9.44 7.02
CA PHE A 102 -5.88 8.56 6.37
C PHE A 102 -5.01 7.83 7.38
N VAL A 103 -4.51 8.53 8.41
CA VAL A 103 -3.73 7.92 9.48
C VAL A 103 -4.59 6.93 10.26
N GLY A 104 -5.81 7.33 10.59
CA GLY A 104 -6.79 6.50 11.28
C GLY A 104 -6.56 6.37 12.77
N ASP A 105 -7.32 5.46 13.36
CA ASP A 105 -7.32 5.13 14.78
C ASP A 105 -7.14 3.61 14.95
N GLU A 106 -6.25 3.21 15.86
CA GLU A 106 -5.93 1.80 16.12
C GLU A 106 -7.11 1.06 16.73
N ALA A 107 -7.81 1.68 17.70
CA ALA A 107 -8.93 1.03 18.39
C ALA A 107 -10.15 0.85 17.47
N ALA A 108 -10.41 1.85 16.62
CA ALA A 108 -11.49 1.82 15.63
C ALA A 108 -11.12 1.07 14.35
N ARG A 109 -9.85 0.70 14.16
CA ARG A 109 -9.29 0.06 12.96
C ARG A 109 -9.63 0.83 11.68
N THR A 110 -9.35 2.13 11.68
CA THR A 110 -9.58 3.00 10.53
C THR A 110 -8.25 3.44 9.91
N GLY A 111 -8.28 4.03 8.69
CA GLY A 111 -7.09 4.49 8.00
C GLY A 111 -6.06 3.37 7.81
N PHE A 112 -4.78 3.61 8.11
CA PHE A 112 -3.73 2.59 7.97
C PHE A 112 -3.95 1.38 8.90
N HIS A 113 -4.66 1.54 10.02
CA HIS A 113 -4.94 0.48 10.99
C HIS A 113 -5.93 -0.58 10.50
N VAL A 114 -6.59 -0.36 9.36
CA VAL A 114 -7.35 -1.41 8.65
C VAL A 114 -6.45 -2.61 8.33
N PHE A 115 -5.17 -2.36 8.06
CA PHE A 115 -4.19 -3.39 7.70
C PHE A 115 -3.48 -4.06 8.90
N ASP A 116 -3.85 -3.75 10.15
CA ASP A 116 -3.16 -4.31 11.32
C ASP A 116 -3.30 -5.84 11.41
N ALA A 117 -4.42 -6.39 10.94
CA ALA A 117 -4.66 -7.83 10.90
C ALA A 117 -4.16 -8.52 9.62
N GLU A 118 -3.76 -7.74 8.61
CA GLU A 118 -3.36 -8.25 7.30
C GLU A 118 -1.84 -8.39 7.16
N GLN A 119 -1.39 -9.29 6.31
CA GLN A 119 0.03 -9.43 5.97
C GLN A 119 0.38 -8.43 4.86
N VAL A 120 0.94 -7.29 5.24
CA VAL A 120 1.32 -6.20 4.33
C VAL A 120 2.82 -5.98 4.41
N GLN A 121 3.54 -6.06 3.30
CA GLN A 121 4.98 -5.78 3.21
C GLN A 121 5.27 -4.39 2.65
N LEU A 122 4.38 -3.85 1.82
CA LEU A 122 4.52 -2.53 1.20
C LEU A 122 3.26 -1.72 1.47
N LEU A 123 3.42 -0.47 1.89
CA LEU A 123 2.34 0.48 2.10
C LEU A 123 2.56 1.70 1.20
N THR A 124 1.52 2.19 0.57
CA THR A 124 1.53 3.50 -0.10
C THR A 124 0.26 4.28 0.21
N CYS A 125 0.32 5.58 0.04
CA CYS A 125 -0.83 6.47 0.07
C CYS A 125 -0.67 7.50 -1.04
N GLU A 126 -1.76 7.87 -1.68
CA GLU A 126 -1.78 8.91 -2.70
C GLU A 126 -1.52 10.31 -2.12
N ARG A 127 -1.78 10.48 -0.83
CA ARG A 127 -1.61 11.77 -0.15
C ARG A 127 -0.15 12.00 0.21
N THR A 128 0.31 13.21 -0.09
CA THR A 128 1.67 13.67 0.20
C THR A 128 1.73 14.68 1.35
N ASP A 129 0.62 14.90 2.04
CA ASP A 129 0.57 15.74 3.24
C ASP A 129 1.56 15.24 4.28
N PRO A 130 2.41 16.11 4.88
CA PRO A 130 3.43 15.67 5.84
C PRO A 130 2.87 14.87 7.01
N ALA A 131 1.67 15.18 7.50
CA ALA A 131 1.03 14.45 8.58
C ALA A 131 0.69 13.01 8.19
N VAL A 132 0.24 12.78 6.95
CA VAL A 132 -0.04 11.43 6.41
C VAL A 132 1.25 10.64 6.24
N VAL A 133 2.30 11.26 5.68
CA VAL A 133 3.61 10.61 5.50
C VAL A 133 4.20 10.20 6.84
N VAL A 134 4.20 11.09 7.83
CA VAL A 134 4.69 10.79 9.20
C VAL A 134 3.86 9.66 9.84
N GLY A 135 2.54 9.69 9.69
CA GLY A 135 1.66 8.64 10.19
C GLY A 135 1.95 7.27 9.54
N ALA A 136 2.14 7.23 8.22
CA ALA A 136 2.48 6.02 7.49
C ALA A 136 3.84 5.44 7.91
N LEU A 137 4.85 6.31 8.08
CA LEU A 137 6.18 5.94 8.55
C LEU A 137 6.14 5.36 9.98
N ALA A 138 5.39 6.01 10.87
CA ALA A 138 5.20 5.54 12.25
C ALA A 138 4.49 4.19 12.28
N TRP A 139 3.45 4.02 11.50
CA TRP A 139 2.71 2.76 11.38
C TRP A 139 3.62 1.62 10.87
N CYS A 140 4.40 1.86 9.80
CA CYS A 140 5.36 0.87 9.30
C CYS A 140 6.45 0.53 10.33
N GLN A 141 6.92 1.52 11.09
CA GLN A 141 7.93 1.32 12.14
C GLN A 141 7.38 0.48 13.29
N ASN A 142 6.15 0.74 13.74
CA ASN A 142 5.51 -0.01 14.81
C ASN A 142 5.29 -1.48 14.40
N ARG A 143 4.87 -1.74 13.17
CA ARG A 143 4.78 -3.09 12.63
C ARG A 143 6.14 -3.76 12.50
N GLY A 144 7.11 -3.06 11.94
CA GLY A 144 8.48 -3.53 11.73
C GLY A 144 8.64 -4.64 10.70
N ASP A 145 7.64 -4.86 9.84
CA ASP A 145 7.63 -5.86 8.75
C ASP A 145 7.18 -5.27 7.40
N CYS A 146 6.84 -3.99 7.38
CA CYS A 146 6.36 -3.24 6.23
C CYS A 146 7.30 -2.06 5.92
N ILE A 147 7.29 -1.56 4.68
CA ILE A 147 7.97 -0.32 4.27
C ILE A 147 6.98 0.60 3.56
N TYR A 148 7.03 1.89 3.88
CA TYR A 148 6.26 2.91 3.21
C TYR A 148 6.95 3.36 1.91
N VAL A 149 6.19 3.35 0.80
CA VAL A 149 6.59 3.84 -0.51
C VAL A 149 5.81 5.09 -0.81
N GLY A 150 6.41 6.25 -0.60
CA GLY A 150 5.78 7.55 -0.75
C GLY A 150 6.22 8.29 -2.00
N SER A 151 5.50 9.35 -2.35
CA SER A 151 5.79 10.26 -3.47
C SER A 151 6.09 11.67 -2.96
N THR A 152 6.78 12.45 -3.79
CA THR A 152 6.79 13.90 -3.66
C THR A 152 5.42 14.48 -4.03
N PRO A 153 5.04 15.66 -3.51
CA PRO A 153 3.88 16.38 -3.99
C PRO A 153 3.93 16.62 -5.52
N GLU A 154 2.73 16.66 -6.12
CA GLU A 154 2.57 16.94 -7.54
C GLU A 154 3.25 18.27 -7.91
N GLY A 155 3.98 18.30 -9.01
CA GLY A 155 4.63 19.49 -9.54
C GLY A 155 5.74 20.10 -8.68
N LEU A 156 6.09 19.51 -7.53
CA LEU A 156 7.06 20.11 -6.62
C LEU A 156 8.49 20.09 -7.18
N ILE A 157 8.90 19.00 -7.80
CA ILE A 157 10.24 18.86 -8.39
C ILE A 157 10.38 19.79 -9.61
N GLU A 158 9.32 19.91 -10.39
CA GLU A 158 9.21 20.77 -11.57
C GLU A 158 9.30 22.25 -11.23
N ALA A 159 8.64 22.65 -10.13
CA ALA A 159 8.57 24.03 -9.70
C ALA A 159 9.84 24.48 -8.96
N ASP A 160 10.34 23.67 -8.03
CA ASP A 160 11.50 24.01 -7.19
C ASP A 160 12.19 22.75 -6.65
N LEU A 161 13.34 22.43 -7.22
CA LEU A 161 14.17 21.31 -6.79
C LEU A 161 14.62 21.43 -5.33
N GLN A 162 14.89 22.65 -4.84
CA GLN A 162 15.33 22.84 -3.45
C GLN A 162 14.17 22.64 -2.48
N ALA A 163 12.96 23.04 -2.83
CA ALA A 163 11.76 22.75 -2.06
C ALA A 163 11.48 21.24 -2.00
N ALA A 164 11.70 20.52 -3.10
CA ALA A 164 11.59 19.06 -3.12
C ALA A 164 12.63 18.39 -2.21
N ILE A 165 13.89 18.85 -2.24
CA ILE A 165 14.94 18.38 -1.34
C ILE A 165 14.54 18.64 0.13
N ALA A 166 14.06 19.85 0.44
CA ALA A 166 13.60 20.21 1.78
C ALA A 166 12.43 19.35 2.25
N TYR A 167 11.50 19.03 1.34
CA TYR A 167 10.40 18.09 1.62
C TYR A 167 10.94 16.71 2.04
N GLY A 168 11.89 16.14 1.30
CA GLY A 168 12.50 14.88 1.66
C GLY A 168 13.26 14.94 2.99
N GLN A 169 14.00 16.02 3.23
CA GLN A 169 14.76 16.26 4.48
C GLN A 169 13.86 16.30 5.71
N ALA A 170 12.62 16.76 5.59
CA ALA A 170 11.67 16.80 6.72
C ALA A 170 11.39 15.41 7.32
N PHE A 171 11.58 14.35 6.54
CA PHE A 171 11.35 12.97 6.97
C PHE A 171 12.63 12.18 7.24
N GLN A 172 13.80 12.76 6.98
CA GLN A 172 15.09 12.10 7.22
C GLN A 172 15.37 11.86 8.71
N GLY A 173 16.22 10.88 8.97
CA GLY A 173 16.92 10.68 10.24
C GLY A 173 16.24 9.68 11.20
N LYS A 174 14.92 9.60 11.24
CA LYS A 174 14.22 8.71 12.18
C LYS A 174 13.56 7.51 11.51
N ASN A 175 13.38 7.54 10.20
CA ASN A 175 12.44 6.68 9.49
C ASN A 175 13.14 5.74 8.51
N VAL A 176 13.62 4.61 9.04
CA VAL A 176 14.22 3.53 8.23
C VAL A 176 13.19 2.70 7.46
N TYR A 177 11.91 2.90 7.73
CA TYR A 177 10.80 2.14 7.15
C TYR A 177 10.08 2.89 6.03
N GLY A 178 10.75 3.80 5.36
CA GLY A 178 10.18 4.53 4.24
C GLY A 178 11.17 4.89 3.17
N ALA A 179 10.67 5.07 1.96
CA ALA A 179 11.38 5.57 0.81
C ALA A 179 10.47 6.49 0.00
N LEU A 180 10.98 7.63 -0.46
CA LEU A 180 10.26 8.59 -1.29
C LEU A 180 10.73 8.50 -2.74
N TYR A 181 9.81 8.75 -3.67
CA TYR A 181 10.03 8.67 -5.10
C TYR A 181 9.47 9.90 -5.82
N GLY A 182 10.13 10.29 -6.87
CA GLY A 182 9.74 11.38 -7.77
C GLY A 182 10.70 11.50 -8.95
N PRO A 183 10.33 12.24 -9.99
CA PRO A 183 9.06 12.93 -10.22
C PRO A 183 7.87 11.98 -10.47
N TRP A 184 6.69 12.57 -10.72
CA TRP A 184 5.50 11.82 -11.13
C TRP A 184 5.68 11.27 -12.55
N ILE A 185 4.79 10.38 -12.95
CA ILE A 185 4.78 9.76 -14.27
C ILE A 185 3.47 10.03 -15.00
N THR A 186 3.55 10.10 -16.32
CA THR A 186 2.39 10.18 -17.19
C THR A 186 2.04 8.78 -17.69
N ILE A 187 0.79 8.41 -17.59
CA ILE A 187 0.25 7.14 -18.10
C ILE A 187 -0.91 7.41 -19.07
N SER A 188 -1.30 6.38 -19.83
CA SER A 188 -2.60 6.41 -20.50
C SER A 188 -3.71 6.37 -19.46
N ASP A 189 -4.72 7.24 -19.58
CA ASP A 189 -5.84 7.23 -18.64
C ASP A 189 -6.69 5.96 -18.83
N PRO A 190 -6.74 5.05 -17.84
CA PRO A 190 -7.52 3.83 -17.94
C PRO A 190 -9.03 4.09 -17.97
N ALA A 191 -9.48 5.24 -17.51
CA ALA A 191 -10.90 5.63 -17.57
C ALA A 191 -11.34 6.08 -18.97
N GLY A 192 -10.38 6.54 -19.80
CA GLY A 192 -10.61 6.94 -21.19
C GLY A 192 -11.65 8.07 -21.37
N VAL A 193 -11.91 8.84 -20.31
CA VAL A 193 -12.95 9.87 -20.28
C VAL A 193 -12.34 11.22 -20.55
N GLY A 194 -12.80 11.89 -21.62
CA GLY A 194 -12.42 13.27 -21.99
C GLY A 194 -11.43 13.36 -23.15
N ASP A 195 -11.09 14.61 -23.50
CA ASP A 195 -10.24 14.92 -24.65
C ASP A 195 -8.74 14.65 -24.38
N ASN A 196 -8.35 14.41 -23.14
CA ASN A 196 -6.97 14.09 -22.79
C ASN A 196 -6.85 12.61 -22.38
N PRO A 197 -6.28 11.76 -23.24
CA PRO A 197 -6.10 10.33 -22.97
C PRO A 197 -4.95 10.04 -22.00
N MET A 198 -4.29 11.07 -21.47
CA MET A 198 -3.12 10.94 -20.58
C MET A 198 -3.44 11.52 -19.19
N ARG A 199 -2.87 10.87 -18.17
CA ARG A 199 -3.01 11.27 -16.79
C ARG A 199 -1.66 11.24 -16.08
N GLU A 200 -1.40 12.25 -15.28
CA GLU A 200 -0.25 12.29 -14.37
C GLU A 200 -0.63 11.66 -13.03
N ILE A 201 0.23 10.77 -12.57
CA ILE A 201 0.02 10.05 -11.31
C ILE A 201 1.32 9.93 -10.51
N PRO A 202 1.23 9.80 -9.18
CA PRO A 202 2.38 9.43 -8.37
C PRO A 202 2.85 8.02 -8.77
N ALA A 203 4.16 7.86 -8.92
CA ALA A 203 4.72 6.60 -9.42
C ALA A 203 4.71 5.45 -8.38
N THR A 204 4.22 5.68 -7.17
CA THR A 204 4.33 4.76 -6.03
C THR A 204 3.77 3.38 -6.31
N GLY A 205 2.59 3.28 -6.92
CA GLY A 205 1.99 2.01 -7.30
C GLY A 205 2.87 1.23 -8.30
N HIS A 206 3.43 1.92 -9.28
CA HIS A 206 4.34 1.32 -10.26
C HIS A 206 5.66 0.91 -9.62
N VAL A 207 6.20 1.71 -8.70
CA VAL A 207 7.41 1.39 -7.92
C VAL A 207 7.19 0.13 -7.08
N MET A 208 6.03 -0.01 -6.44
CA MET A 208 5.68 -1.25 -5.72
C MET A 208 5.62 -2.45 -6.67
N GLY A 209 5.11 -2.27 -7.88
CA GLY A 209 5.16 -3.28 -8.93
C GLY A 209 6.58 -3.65 -9.36
N VAL A 210 7.50 -2.66 -9.41
CA VAL A 210 8.93 -2.90 -9.63
C VAL A 210 9.54 -3.72 -8.49
N TYR A 211 9.22 -3.39 -7.24
CA TYR A 211 9.67 -4.16 -6.07
C TYR A 211 9.24 -5.62 -6.18
N ALA A 212 7.95 -5.86 -6.37
CA ALA A 212 7.40 -7.21 -6.47
C ALA A 212 8.04 -8.01 -7.63
N ARG A 213 8.27 -7.35 -8.77
CA ARG A 213 8.90 -7.99 -9.94
C ARG A 213 10.37 -8.35 -9.69
N ILE A 214 11.14 -7.45 -9.08
CA ILE A 214 12.56 -7.70 -8.79
C ILE A 214 12.69 -8.75 -7.70
N ASP A 215 11.85 -8.68 -6.67
CA ASP A 215 11.79 -9.68 -5.61
C ASP A 215 11.53 -11.08 -6.19
N GLY A 216 10.50 -11.24 -6.99
CA GLY A 216 10.17 -12.51 -7.61
C GLY A 216 11.25 -13.08 -8.56
N ARG A 217 12.11 -12.23 -9.14
CA ARG A 217 13.17 -12.65 -10.08
C ARG A 217 14.54 -12.82 -9.43
N ARG A 218 14.90 -11.95 -8.53
CA ARG A 218 16.26 -11.80 -8.00
C ARG A 218 16.33 -11.91 -6.47
N GLY A 219 15.17 -11.83 -5.79
CA GLY A 219 15.04 -11.79 -4.34
C GLY A 219 15.10 -10.39 -3.74
N VAL A 220 14.55 -10.26 -2.54
CA VAL A 220 14.42 -8.98 -1.78
C VAL A 220 15.74 -8.26 -1.51
N TRP A 221 16.87 -8.98 -1.60
CA TRP A 221 18.20 -8.41 -1.39
C TRP A 221 18.74 -7.64 -2.60
N LYS A 222 18.13 -7.78 -3.78
CA LYS A 222 18.47 -6.96 -4.96
C LYS A 222 17.82 -5.59 -4.82
N ALA A 223 18.64 -4.54 -4.91
CA ALA A 223 18.11 -3.18 -4.90
C ALA A 223 17.12 -2.96 -6.05
N PRO A 224 15.90 -2.45 -5.78
CA PRO A 224 14.89 -2.20 -6.80
C PRO A 224 15.18 -0.90 -7.57
N ALA A 225 16.36 -0.83 -8.17
CA ALA A 225 16.84 0.31 -8.95
C ALA A 225 17.76 -0.12 -10.09
N GLY A 226 17.97 0.78 -11.05
CA GLY A 226 18.77 0.58 -12.25
C GLY A 226 17.97 0.01 -13.41
N ASP A 227 18.66 -0.50 -14.43
CA ASP A 227 18.05 -0.93 -15.71
C ASP A 227 16.96 -2.01 -15.57
N GLU A 228 17.09 -2.91 -14.58
CA GLU A 228 16.09 -3.93 -14.28
C GLU A 228 14.83 -3.33 -13.63
N ALA A 229 14.91 -2.11 -13.12
CA ALA A 229 13.83 -1.42 -12.43
C ALA A 229 12.97 -0.53 -13.36
N ASN A 230 12.79 -0.95 -14.60
CA ASN A 230 11.95 -0.23 -15.56
C ASN A 230 10.48 -0.20 -15.11
N ILE A 231 9.83 0.93 -15.33
CA ILE A 231 8.42 1.15 -14.99
C ILE A 231 7.58 0.84 -16.23
N ALA A 232 6.88 -0.28 -16.19
CA ALA A 232 5.98 -0.68 -17.27
C ALA A 232 4.71 0.19 -17.24
N GLY A 233 4.23 0.60 -18.43
CA GLY A 233 3.01 1.41 -18.57
C GLY A 233 3.21 2.92 -18.42
N ALA A 234 4.37 3.39 -17.97
CA ALA A 234 4.70 4.81 -17.99
C ALA A 234 5.05 5.26 -19.40
N LEU A 235 4.45 6.37 -19.84
CA LEU A 235 4.70 7.01 -21.14
C LEU A 235 5.82 8.04 -21.05
N SER A 236 5.82 8.84 -19.99
CA SER A 236 6.84 9.84 -19.72
C SER A 236 7.00 10.08 -18.22
N VAL A 237 8.05 10.82 -17.86
CA VAL A 237 8.21 11.44 -16.54
C VAL A 237 7.78 12.90 -16.65
N THR A 238 7.17 13.44 -15.61
CA THR A 238 6.74 14.86 -15.60
C THR A 238 7.93 15.81 -15.68
N GLN A 239 9.06 15.43 -15.08
CA GLN A 239 10.32 16.17 -15.14
C GLN A 239 11.49 15.28 -15.51
N LYS A 240 12.27 15.69 -16.52
CA LYS A 240 13.54 15.04 -16.85
C LYS A 240 14.64 15.58 -15.96
N LEU A 241 15.22 14.70 -15.16
CA LEU A 241 16.31 15.05 -14.25
C LEU A 241 17.66 14.90 -14.92
N THR A 242 18.51 15.89 -14.78
CA THR A 242 19.96 15.78 -15.09
C THR A 242 20.66 14.91 -14.02
N ASP A 243 21.87 14.46 -14.28
CA ASP A 243 22.66 13.68 -13.32
C ASP A 243 22.94 14.47 -12.02
N ALA A 244 23.18 15.76 -12.13
CA ALA A 244 23.39 16.65 -11.00
C ALA A 244 22.13 16.80 -10.13
N GLU A 245 21.00 17.06 -10.75
CA GLU A 245 19.70 17.18 -10.05
C GLU A 245 19.31 15.86 -9.39
N HIS A 246 19.44 14.75 -10.10
CA HIS A 246 19.21 13.43 -9.54
C HIS A 246 20.09 13.15 -8.33
N THR A 247 21.40 13.45 -8.45
CA THR A 247 22.34 13.27 -7.35
C THR A 247 21.97 14.13 -6.14
N ALA A 248 21.55 15.39 -6.37
CA ALA A 248 21.11 16.26 -5.30
C ALA A 248 19.84 15.76 -4.60
N LEU A 249 18.84 15.32 -5.36
CA LEU A 249 17.60 14.73 -4.82
C LEU A 249 17.91 13.50 -3.96
N VAL A 250 18.75 12.57 -4.47
CA VAL A 250 19.05 11.32 -3.79
C VAL A 250 19.93 11.52 -2.56
N LYS A 251 21.03 12.28 -2.69
CA LYS A 251 22.01 12.44 -1.61
C LYS A 251 21.55 13.41 -0.52
N SER A 252 20.91 14.51 -0.90
CA SER A 252 20.50 15.55 0.03
C SER A 252 19.05 15.39 0.49
N GLY A 253 18.14 14.98 -0.41
CA GLY A 253 16.69 14.85 -0.11
C GLY A 253 16.25 13.45 0.27
N SER A 254 17.06 12.40 0.06
CA SER A 254 16.65 10.99 0.16
C SER A 254 15.41 10.67 -0.69
N ILE A 255 15.26 11.36 -1.83
CA ILE A 255 14.21 11.11 -2.82
C ILE A 255 14.82 10.32 -3.97
N ASN A 256 14.26 9.14 -4.22
CA ASN A 256 14.71 8.25 -5.28
C ASN A 256 14.18 8.74 -6.63
N GLY A 257 15.09 9.08 -7.52
CA GLY A 257 14.75 9.62 -8.83
C GLY A 257 14.15 8.57 -9.78
N ILE A 258 13.09 8.97 -10.47
CA ILE A 258 12.54 8.24 -11.61
C ILE A 258 13.00 8.96 -12.86
N ARG A 259 13.69 8.24 -13.75
CA ARG A 259 14.37 8.85 -14.89
C ARG A 259 14.06 8.11 -16.18
N ALA A 260 13.98 8.87 -17.27
CA ALA A 260 13.98 8.30 -18.61
C ALA A 260 15.43 8.15 -19.09
N ILE A 261 15.93 6.92 -19.10
CA ILE A 261 17.30 6.58 -19.49
C ILE A 261 17.30 6.00 -20.91
N PRO A 262 18.14 6.49 -21.83
CA PRO A 262 18.25 5.91 -23.16
C PRO A 262 18.51 4.41 -23.11
N ARG A 263 17.78 3.62 -23.87
CA ARG A 263 17.80 2.15 -23.98
C ARG A 263 17.13 1.39 -22.81
N SER A 264 17.08 1.95 -21.59
CA SER A 264 16.45 1.30 -20.42
C SER A 264 15.01 1.75 -20.21
N GLY A 265 14.59 2.86 -20.86
CA GLY A 265 13.25 3.42 -20.70
C GLY A 265 13.12 4.24 -19.41
N ILE A 266 11.91 4.27 -18.85
CA ILE A 266 11.65 4.94 -17.56
C ILE A 266 11.98 3.96 -16.44
N VAL A 267 12.94 4.33 -15.60
CA VAL A 267 13.46 3.46 -14.54
C VAL A 267 13.44 4.15 -13.18
N VAL A 268 13.35 3.37 -12.13
CA VAL A 268 13.72 3.79 -10.78
C VAL A 268 15.24 3.79 -10.72
N ASP A 269 15.88 4.95 -10.55
CA ASP A 269 17.34 5.10 -10.67
C ASP A 269 18.07 5.19 -9.32
N ALA A 270 17.36 5.08 -8.20
CA ALA A 270 17.93 5.01 -6.85
C ALA A 270 17.04 4.18 -5.92
N SER A 271 17.63 3.71 -4.82
CA SER A 271 16.91 2.90 -3.82
C SER A 271 17.36 3.21 -2.40
N ARG A 272 17.25 4.48 -2.00
CA ARG A 272 17.54 4.93 -0.65
C ARG A 272 16.29 4.97 0.21
N THR A 273 16.46 4.63 1.47
CA THR A 273 15.47 4.90 2.52
C THR A 273 15.61 6.34 3.04
N LEU A 274 14.71 6.76 3.89
CA LEU A 274 14.79 8.04 4.60
C LEU A 274 15.79 8.03 5.79
N SER A 275 16.53 6.93 5.98
CA SER A 275 17.51 6.83 7.05
C SER A 275 18.78 7.59 6.73
N THR A 276 19.29 8.33 7.71
CA THR A 276 20.64 8.92 7.69
C THR A 276 21.71 7.97 8.19
N ASP A 277 21.33 6.85 8.82
CA ASP A 277 22.24 5.79 9.22
C ASP A 277 22.66 4.96 7.99
N THR A 278 23.95 4.96 7.68
CA THR A 278 24.52 4.23 6.54
C THR A 278 24.25 2.73 6.56
N ARG A 279 23.94 2.14 7.73
CA ARG A 279 23.58 0.74 7.86
C ARG A 279 22.19 0.44 7.27
N TRP A 280 21.29 1.43 7.30
CA TRP A 280 19.89 1.33 6.89
C TRP A 280 19.54 2.16 5.66
N GLN A 281 20.56 2.72 5.01
CA GLN A 281 20.41 3.67 3.91
C GLN A 281 19.73 3.09 2.68
N TYR A 282 19.78 1.78 2.46
CA TYR A 282 19.29 1.14 1.25
C TYR A 282 18.00 0.35 1.48
N VAL A 283 17.08 0.46 0.53
CA VAL A 283 15.77 -0.21 0.55
C VAL A 283 15.90 -1.73 0.60
N ASN A 284 16.80 -2.31 -0.22
CA ASN A 284 17.01 -3.77 -0.23
C ASN A 284 17.50 -4.30 1.12
N VAL A 285 18.29 -3.53 1.85
CA VAL A 285 18.72 -3.89 3.22
C VAL A 285 17.50 -3.97 4.12
N ARG A 286 16.63 -2.94 4.10
CA ARG A 286 15.40 -2.94 4.89
C ARG A 286 14.46 -4.09 4.50
N LEU A 287 14.25 -4.31 3.22
CA LEU A 287 13.41 -5.40 2.72
C LEU A 287 13.93 -6.77 3.16
N LEU A 288 15.24 -7.00 3.11
CA LEU A 288 15.86 -8.25 3.57
C LEU A 288 15.61 -8.48 5.07
N PHE A 289 15.78 -7.45 5.91
CA PHE A 289 15.50 -7.56 7.34
C PHE A 289 14.00 -7.81 7.62
N ASN A 290 13.11 -7.13 6.90
CA ASN A 290 11.67 -7.35 7.02
C ASN A 290 11.31 -8.78 6.61
N PHE A 291 11.86 -9.28 5.50
CA PHE A 291 11.64 -10.64 5.01
C PHE A 291 12.11 -11.69 6.02
N VAL A 292 13.35 -11.58 6.51
CA VAL A 292 13.89 -12.53 7.52
C VAL A 292 13.03 -12.51 8.79
N LYS A 293 12.67 -11.30 9.28
CA LYS A 293 11.85 -11.14 10.47
C LYS A 293 10.46 -11.78 10.31
N SER A 294 9.79 -11.54 9.18
CA SER A 294 8.46 -12.09 8.91
C SER A 294 8.50 -13.61 8.76
N SER A 295 9.49 -14.14 8.01
CA SER A 295 9.68 -15.58 7.83
C SER A 295 9.96 -16.30 9.16
N LEU A 296 10.82 -15.73 10.00
CA LEU A 296 11.11 -16.28 11.32
C LEU A 296 9.87 -16.21 12.24
N ARG A 297 9.14 -15.09 12.23
CA ARG A 297 7.91 -14.94 13.04
C ARG A 297 6.88 -16.00 12.68
N GLU A 298 6.69 -16.26 11.40
CA GLU A 298 5.76 -17.28 10.91
C GLU A 298 6.22 -18.68 11.31
N THR A 299 7.49 -19.00 11.05
CA THR A 299 8.07 -20.30 11.39
C THR A 299 8.05 -20.58 12.90
N MET A 300 8.34 -19.56 13.72
CA MET A 300 8.35 -19.70 15.19
C MET A 300 6.95 -19.96 15.78
N ARG A 301 5.86 -19.73 15.03
CA ARG A 301 4.51 -20.09 15.48
C ARG A 301 4.38 -21.59 15.77
N GLY A 302 5.05 -22.43 14.99
CA GLY A 302 5.05 -23.88 15.18
C GLY A 302 5.73 -24.35 16.47
N PHE A 303 6.57 -23.52 17.07
CA PHE A 303 7.27 -23.85 18.32
C PHE A 303 6.62 -23.26 19.58
N ARG A 304 5.52 -22.51 19.42
CA ARG A 304 4.78 -21.99 20.57
C ARG A 304 4.19 -23.13 21.39
N GLN A 305 4.24 -23.00 22.70
CA GLN A 305 3.77 -23.98 23.69
C GLN A 305 4.62 -25.28 23.79
N GLU A 306 5.71 -25.37 23.02
CA GLU A 306 6.66 -26.46 23.21
C GLU A 306 7.45 -26.26 24.53
N PRO A 307 7.86 -27.35 25.20
CA PRO A 307 8.66 -27.27 26.42
C PRO A 307 9.96 -26.51 26.19
N ASN A 308 10.14 -25.41 26.92
CA ASN A 308 11.31 -24.51 26.77
C ASN A 308 12.57 -25.18 27.37
N ARG A 309 13.29 -25.93 26.56
CA ARG A 309 14.48 -26.69 26.94
C ARG A 309 15.57 -26.58 25.88
N SER A 310 16.80 -26.97 26.27
CA SER A 310 17.95 -26.97 25.34
C SER A 310 17.73 -27.80 24.07
N SER A 311 16.94 -28.85 24.11
CA SER A 311 16.57 -29.61 22.92
C SER A 311 15.74 -28.80 21.92
N LEU A 312 14.79 -27.99 22.42
CA LEU A 312 14.01 -27.07 21.58
C LEU A 312 14.91 -26.01 20.96
N TRP A 313 15.80 -25.42 21.76
CA TRP A 313 16.75 -24.40 21.28
C TRP A 313 17.64 -24.93 20.16
N ASN A 314 18.15 -26.15 20.30
CA ASN A 314 18.96 -26.81 19.27
C ASN A 314 18.15 -27.08 18.00
N THR A 315 16.90 -27.52 18.13
CA THR A 315 15.99 -27.74 16.99
C THR A 315 15.74 -26.43 16.25
N ILE A 316 15.45 -25.33 16.96
CA ILE A 316 15.27 -24.01 16.36
C ILE A 316 16.55 -23.54 15.69
N LYS A 317 17.68 -23.55 16.42
CA LYS A 317 18.97 -23.04 15.94
C LYS A 317 19.47 -23.83 14.74
N PHE A 318 19.63 -25.12 14.86
CA PHE A 318 20.30 -25.96 13.86
C PHE A 318 19.33 -26.61 12.87
N GLY A 319 18.11 -26.93 13.28
CA GLY A 319 17.12 -27.56 12.42
C GLY A 319 16.32 -26.59 11.57
N THR A 320 16.18 -25.34 11.99
CA THR A 320 15.27 -24.37 11.33
C THR A 320 15.98 -23.11 10.86
N VAL A 321 16.54 -22.33 11.78
CA VAL A 321 17.04 -20.96 11.46
C VAL A 321 18.33 -21.00 10.67
N THR A 322 19.32 -21.80 11.10
CA THR A 322 20.61 -21.90 10.37
C THR A 322 20.43 -22.41 8.95
N PRO A 323 19.65 -23.48 8.64
CA PRO A 323 19.41 -23.91 7.27
C PRO A 323 18.70 -22.82 6.41
N PHE A 324 17.75 -22.08 6.99
CA PHE A 324 17.11 -20.96 6.31
C PHE A 324 18.12 -19.88 5.93
N LEU A 325 18.95 -19.44 6.86
CA LEU A 325 19.98 -18.42 6.57
C LEU A 325 21.05 -18.93 5.60
N LEU A 326 21.44 -20.20 5.68
CA LEU A 326 22.34 -20.83 4.70
C LEU A 326 21.73 -20.83 3.30
N SER A 327 20.42 -21.02 3.17
CA SER A 327 19.75 -20.92 1.87
C SER A 327 19.82 -19.50 1.28
N LEU A 328 19.64 -18.48 2.12
CA LEU A 328 19.79 -17.07 1.72
C LEU A 328 21.24 -16.73 1.36
N TRP A 329 22.19 -17.25 2.12
CA TRP A 329 23.61 -17.05 1.82
C TRP A 329 23.98 -17.65 0.45
N ARG A 330 23.53 -18.86 0.14
CA ARG A 330 23.74 -19.51 -1.17
C ARG A 330 23.14 -18.68 -2.32
N GLN A 331 22.05 -17.99 -2.06
CA GLN A 331 21.39 -17.08 -3.00
C GLN A 331 22.05 -15.68 -3.05
N ARG A 332 23.15 -15.47 -2.30
CA ARG A 332 23.91 -14.21 -2.24
C ARG A 332 23.11 -13.04 -1.64
N ALA A 333 22.20 -13.32 -0.73
CA ALA A 333 21.45 -12.31 0.00
C ALA A 333 22.32 -11.52 0.99
N PHE A 334 23.39 -12.13 1.47
CA PHE A 334 24.33 -11.54 2.40
C PHE A 334 25.58 -11.02 1.69
N GLY A 335 26.41 -10.24 2.41
CA GLY A 335 27.67 -9.73 1.91
C GLY A 335 28.67 -10.86 1.61
N THR A 336 29.84 -10.46 1.11
CA THR A 336 30.93 -11.39 0.81
C THR A 336 31.54 -11.95 2.09
N GLY A 337 31.72 -13.27 2.15
CA GLY A 337 32.32 -13.97 3.28
C GLY A 337 31.76 -15.38 3.43
N ASN A 338 32.38 -16.15 4.31
CA ASN A 338 31.87 -17.47 4.69
C ASN A 338 30.62 -17.35 5.55
N PRO A 339 29.78 -18.39 5.64
CA PRO A 339 28.55 -18.33 6.46
C PRO A 339 28.78 -17.87 7.90
N GLU A 340 29.86 -18.33 8.52
CA GLU A 340 30.22 -18.02 9.91
C GLU A 340 30.63 -16.55 10.12
N GLU A 341 31.05 -15.87 9.05
CA GLU A 341 31.43 -14.45 9.05
C GLU A 341 30.23 -13.53 8.79
N VAL A 342 29.24 -13.99 8.03
CA VAL A 342 28.14 -13.15 7.54
C VAL A 342 26.85 -13.31 8.31
N PHE A 343 26.66 -14.38 9.06
CA PHE A 343 25.52 -14.49 9.96
C PHE A 343 25.82 -15.29 11.23
N THR A 344 25.09 -14.98 12.31
CA THR A 344 25.17 -15.66 13.61
C THR A 344 23.77 -15.89 14.14
N VAL A 345 23.53 -17.09 14.68
CA VAL A 345 22.29 -17.47 15.35
C VAL A 345 22.61 -17.82 16.80
N ILE A 346 21.98 -17.13 17.74
CA ILE A 346 22.09 -17.39 19.17
C ILE A 346 20.73 -17.83 19.69
N CYS A 347 20.65 -19.07 20.13
CA CYS A 347 19.50 -19.65 20.80
C CYS A 347 20.04 -20.80 21.68
N ASP A 348 20.57 -20.43 22.82
CA ASP A 348 21.22 -21.35 23.77
C ASP A 348 21.15 -20.76 25.19
N ALA A 349 21.84 -21.38 26.15
CA ALA A 349 21.85 -20.94 27.55
C ALA A 349 22.39 -19.52 27.79
N THR A 350 23.14 -18.95 26.83
CA THR A 350 23.70 -17.60 26.97
C THR A 350 22.62 -16.50 26.85
N ASN A 351 21.63 -16.70 25.97
CA ASN A 351 20.52 -15.77 25.82
C ASN A 351 19.18 -16.28 26.37
N ASN A 352 19.14 -17.52 26.89
CA ASN A 352 17.98 -18.10 27.59
C ASN A 352 18.38 -18.54 29.02
N PRO A 353 18.67 -17.59 29.94
CA PRO A 353 18.96 -17.92 31.33
C PRO A 353 17.72 -18.52 32.02
N PRO A 354 17.90 -19.24 33.16
CA PRO A 354 16.80 -19.86 33.89
C PRO A 354 15.62 -18.92 34.16
N SER A 355 15.89 -17.64 34.48
CA SER A 355 14.85 -16.64 34.70
C SER A 355 13.95 -16.38 33.49
N SER A 356 14.50 -16.42 32.27
CA SER A 356 13.70 -16.30 31.04
C SER A 356 12.90 -17.57 30.78
N VAL A 357 13.49 -18.73 31.03
CA VAL A 357 12.82 -20.03 30.87
C VAL A 357 11.64 -20.14 31.83
N ASP A 358 11.85 -19.77 33.12
CA ASP A 358 10.82 -19.80 34.17
C ASP A 358 9.68 -18.82 33.86
N ALA A 359 9.99 -17.69 33.19
CA ALA A 359 9.00 -16.73 32.71
C ALA A 359 8.30 -17.17 31.38
N GLY A 360 8.61 -18.34 30.86
CA GLY A 360 8.05 -18.84 29.58
C GLY A 360 8.57 -18.09 28.35
N ILE A 361 9.70 -17.41 28.45
CA ILE A 361 10.30 -16.62 27.36
C ILE A 361 11.40 -17.40 26.69
N LEU A 362 11.36 -17.50 25.37
CA LEU A 362 12.42 -18.03 24.53
C LEU A 362 13.00 -16.88 23.70
N ASN A 363 14.30 -16.65 23.84
CA ASN A 363 15.02 -15.64 23.08
C ASN A 363 15.76 -16.29 21.90
N LEU A 364 15.49 -15.78 20.70
CA LEU A 364 16.19 -16.12 19.48
C LEU A 364 16.82 -14.85 18.91
N GLU A 365 18.12 -14.82 18.78
CA GLU A 365 18.84 -13.70 18.20
C GLU A 365 19.47 -14.11 16.88
N VAL A 366 19.28 -13.28 15.86
CA VAL A 366 19.80 -13.50 14.52
C VAL A 366 20.48 -12.22 14.05
N TYR A 367 21.74 -12.32 13.76
CA TYR A 367 22.56 -11.25 13.21
C TYR A 367 23.05 -11.64 11.84
N PHE A 368 23.02 -10.73 10.87
CA PHE A 368 23.58 -10.97 9.55
C PHE A 368 24.06 -9.67 8.89
N TYR A 369 25.03 -9.80 8.00
CA TYR A 369 25.58 -8.72 7.22
C TYR A 369 24.94 -8.71 5.83
N PRO A 370 24.07 -7.72 5.52
CA PRO A 370 23.33 -7.68 4.26
C PRO A 370 24.23 -7.29 3.09
N SER A 371 23.90 -7.77 1.88
CA SER A 371 24.50 -7.27 0.66
C SER A 371 24.05 -5.81 0.40
N ARG A 372 24.95 -4.98 -0.11
CA ARG A 372 24.70 -3.58 -0.44
C ARG A 372 24.85 -3.35 -1.94
N PRO A 373 24.05 -2.46 -2.54
CA PRO A 373 24.19 -2.12 -3.94
C PRO A 373 25.45 -1.27 -4.18
N ALA A 374 26.04 -1.38 -5.37
CA ALA A 374 27.01 -0.42 -5.87
C ALA A 374 26.21 0.79 -6.41
N GLU A 375 26.11 1.86 -5.63
CA GLU A 375 25.36 3.06 -5.99
C GLU A 375 26.19 4.01 -6.89
N THR A 376 27.50 4.06 -6.68
CA THR A 376 28.39 4.93 -7.46
C THR A 376 29.49 4.09 -8.09
N ILE A 377 29.63 4.20 -9.40
CA ILE A 377 30.71 3.56 -10.16
C ILE A 377 31.63 4.67 -10.65
N ILE A 378 32.89 4.63 -10.19
CA ILE A 378 33.91 5.56 -10.64
C ILE A 378 34.72 4.85 -11.74
N ILE A 379 34.73 5.43 -12.94
CA ILE A 379 35.47 4.92 -14.08
C ILE A 379 36.63 5.86 -14.32
N THR A 380 37.87 5.35 -14.19
CA THR A 380 39.06 6.07 -14.53
C THR A 380 39.62 5.49 -15.84
N VAL A 381 39.70 6.31 -16.85
CA VAL A 381 40.26 5.94 -18.16
C VAL A 381 41.56 6.72 -18.34
N GLY A 382 42.65 6.01 -18.57
CA GLY A 382 43.94 6.62 -18.84
C GLY A 382 44.47 6.25 -20.23
N GLN A 383 45.20 7.15 -20.87
CA GLN A 383 45.92 6.86 -22.11
C GLN A 383 47.25 6.21 -21.74
N GLN A 384 47.54 5.03 -22.31
CA GLN A 384 48.83 4.39 -22.20
C GLN A 384 49.70 4.85 -23.34
N ALA A 385 50.74 5.64 -23.06
CA ALA A 385 51.79 5.96 -24.01
C ALA A 385 52.71 4.73 -24.19
N PHE A 386 53.31 4.59 -25.37
CA PHE A 386 54.26 3.51 -25.62
C PHE A 386 55.43 3.59 -24.63
N GLY A 387 55.39 2.76 -23.58
CA GLY A 387 56.36 2.73 -22.50
C GLY A 387 56.04 3.52 -21.23
N GLY A 388 54.82 4.09 -21.06
CA GLY A 388 54.39 4.83 -19.87
C GLY A 388 52.86 4.92 -19.73
N THR A 389 52.36 5.17 -18.50
CA THR A 389 50.98 5.44 -18.20
C THR A 389 50.76 6.94 -18.02
N ALA A 390 49.81 7.54 -18.75
CA ALA A 390 49.27 8.88 -18.49
C ALA A 390 47.82 8.77 -18.03
N THR A 391 47.48 9.35 -16.89
CA THR A 391 46.12 9.45 -16.37
C THR A 391 45.53 10.83 -16.69
N GLU A 392 44.32 10.87 -17.25
CA GLU A 392 43.55 12.10 -17.41
C GLU A 392 42.99 12.52 -16.02
N SER A 393 43.27 13.75 -15.62
CA SER A 393 42.81 14.33 -14.33
C SER A 393 41.46 15.01 -14.46
#